data_04558d9e21cd0deefbbee7a4b0c99e95
#
_entry.id   04558d9e21cd0deefbbee7a4b0c99e95
#
_cell.length_a   1.000
_cell.length_b   1.000
_cell.length_c   1.000
_cell.angle_alpha   90.00
_cell.angle_beta   90.00
_cell.angle_gamma   90.00
#
_symmetry.space_group_name_H-M   'P 1'
#
loop_
_entity.id
_entity.type
_entity.pdbx_description
1 polymer ?
#
loop_
_entity_poly.entity_id
_entity_poly.type
_entity_poly.pdbx_seq_one_letter_code
_entity_poly.pdbx_strand_id
1 'polypeptide(L)'
;MSRIILSAASRVGNVRSNNEDMVLAFDRFVRSDVYATEFMTGNSDRFVIALADGMGGHNAGEVASSDVLTNLRFFLGDLPPRLSTGEFYEMMEEWLQSVNHMISSKGHVNPEMAEMGTTLVGVIFYNDKYYWMNCGDSRLYRYRDNKLAQLTTDHSLINKNGVKKHSNIITNCIGGGCKNSYMDMFEFTNDVLSGDQYILCSDGLNDMISDEEIARLAAQGASANQMCEAAIEAGGYDNVSVCVIIVK
;
A
#
# COMPACT_ATOMS: atom_id res chain seq x y z
N MET A 1 23.42 -2.47 7.39
CA MET A 1 22.83 -1.10 7.32
C MET A 1 22.69 -0.75 5.87
N SER A 2 21.49 -0.52 5.40
CA SER A 2 21.19 -0.12 4.02
C SER A 2 20.75 1.34 4.00
N ARG A 3 21.12 2.06 2.94
CA ARG A 3 20.59 3.39 2.65
C ARG A 3 19.34 3.21 1.83
N ILE A 4 18.25 3.80 2.28
CA ILE A 4 16.95 3.77 1.60
C ILE A 4 16.68 5.15 1.01
N ILE A 5 16.39 5.19 -0.28
CA ILE A 5 15.88 6.40 -0.96
C ILE A 5 14.40 6.16 -1.22
N LEU A 6 13.55 7.08 -0.78
CA LEU A 6 12.12 6.99 -0.88
C LEU A 6 11.56 8.17 -1.66
N SER A 7 10.62 7.89 -2.57
CA SER A 7 9.71 8.89 -3.11
C SER A 7 8.28 8.38 -3.00
N ALA A 8 7.35 9.26 -2.64
CA ALA A 8 5.92 8.98 -2.54
C ALA A 8 5.15 10.10 -3.25
N ALA A 9 4.07 9.75 -3.92
CA ALA A 9 3.14 10.69 -4.54
C ALA A 9 1.73 10.13 -4.50
N SER A 10 0.76 11.01 -4.33
CA SER A 10 -0.66 10.69 -4.39
C SER A 10 -1.39 11.79 -5.16
N ARG A 11 -2.28 11.42 -6.07
CA ARG A 11 -2.97 12.30 -7.02
C ARG A 11 -4.44 11.90 -7.15
N VAL A 12 -5.29 12.90 -7.32
CA VAL A 12 -6.75 12.71 -7.53
C VAL A 12 -7.05 11.99 -8.86
N GLY A 13 -6.19 12.17 -9.87
CA GLY A 13 -6.49 11.78 -11.24
C GLY A 13 -7.34 12.82 -11.98
N ASN A 14 -7.89 12.43 -13.15
CA ASN A 14 -8.62 13.35 -14.03
C ASN A 14 -10.14 13.29 -13.84
N VAL A 15 -10.67 12.24 -13.24
CA VAL A 15 -12.12 11.94 -13.20
C VAL A 15 -12.72 12.06 -11.80
N ARG A 16 -11.99 11.64 -10.79
CA ARG A 16 -12.45 11.72 -9.39
C ARG A 16 -12.42 13.16 -8.90
N SER A 17 -13.33 13.51 -8.00
CA SER A 17 -13.39 14.83 -7.35
C SER A 17 -12.65 14.89 -6.02
N ASN A 18 -12.37 13.73 -5.43
CA ASN A 18 -11.70 13.57 -4.14
C ASN A 18 -10.60 12.52 -4.23
N ASN A 19 -9.62 12.61 -3.36
CA ASN A 19 -8.56 11.61 -3.22
C ASN A 19 -8.81 10.76 -1.98
N GLU A 20 -9.20 9.53 -2.18
CA GLU A 20 -9.45 8.55 -1.12
C GLU A 20 -8.22 7.71 -0.79
N ASP A 21 -7.18 7.77 -1.64
CA ASP A 21 -5.88 7.16 -1.37
C ASP A 21 -5.10 7.91 -0.29
N MET A 22 -4.24 7.18 0.40
CA MET A 22 -3.23 7.75 1.29
C MET A 22 -1.97 6.89 1.30
N VAL A 23 -0.81 7.55 1.35
CA VAL A 23 0.49 6.90 1.59
C VAL A 23 1.00 7.30 2.96
N LEU A 24 1.51 6.33 3.72
CA LEU A 24 2.30 6.54 4.93
C LEU A 24 3.77 6.25 4.59
N ALA A 25 4.60 7.27 4.71
CA ALA A 25 6.05 7.21 4.48
C ALA A 25 6.77 7.55 5.79
N PHE A 26 7.12 6.54 6.57
CA PHE A 26 7.62 6.65 7.96
C PHE A 26 6.58 7.27 8.90
N ASP A 27 6.70 8.57 9.16
CA ASP A 27 5.79 9.37 9.99
C ASP A 27 5.02 10.42 9.17
N ARG A 28 5.27 10.50 7.86
CA ARG A 28 4.64 11.44 6.94
C ARG A 28 3.47 10.78 6.21
N PHE A 29 2.30 11.40 6.32
CA PHE A 29 1.14 11.08 5.48
C PHE A 29 1.17 11.92 4.20
N VAL A 30 0.93 11.28 3.05
CA VAL A 30 0.92 11.90 1.72
C VAL A 30 -0.43 11.64 1.08
N ARG A 31 -1.19 12.72 0.83
CA ARG A 31 -2.44 12.73 0.07
C ARG A 31 -2.48 14.00 -0.77
N SER A 32 -2.69 13.84 -2.08
CA SER A 32 -2.65 14.93 -3.06
C SER A 32 -1.35 15.77 -3.01
N ASP A 33 -0.24 15.13 -2.68
CA ASP A 33 1.07 15.73 -2.44
C ASP A 33 2.20 14.84 -2.95
N VAL A 34 3.43 15.31 -2.85
CA VAL A 34 4.67 14.58 -3.15
C VAL A 34 5.59 14.66 -1.95
N TYR A 35 6.26 13.56 -1.67
CA TYR A 35 7.28 13.50 -0.62
C TYR A 35 8.48 12.70 -1.09
N ALA A 36 9.67 13.14 -0.73
CA ALA A 36 10.90 12.39 -0.97
C ALA A 36 11.85 12.54 0.23
N THR A 37 12.53 11.47 0.55
CA THR A 37 13.51 11.44 1.65
C THR A 37 14.54 10.34 1.44
N GLU A 38 15.62 10.39 2.21
CA GLU A 38 16.56 9.29 2.34
C GLU A 38 16.96 9.09 3.80
N PHE A 39 17.27 7.85 4.17
CA PHE A 39 17.67 7.51 5.53
C PHE A 39 18.51 6.23 5.57
N MET A 40 19.13 5.97 6.72
CA MET A 40 19.88 4.75 7.00
C MET A 40 19.06 3.84 7.91
N THR A 41 18.89 2.57 7.57
CA THR A 41 18.12 1.61 8.37
C THR A 41 18.66 1.41 9.79
N GLY A 42 19.94 1.66 10.03
CA GLY A 42 20.53 1.59 11.37
C GLY A 42 20.14 2.72 12.33
N ASN A 43 19.39 3.73 11.87
CA ASN A 43 18.96 4.85 12.70
C ASN A 43 17.62 4.61 13.39
N SER A 44 16.91 3.54 13.01
CA SER A 44 15.64 3.14 13.61
C SER A 44 15.58 1.62 13.73
N ASP A 45 14.96 1.13 14.80
CA ASP A 45 14.67 -0.29 14.99
C ASP A 45 13.40 -0.72 14.24
N ARG A 46 12.59 0.24 13.78
CA ARG A 46 11.35 0.01 13.04
C ARG A 46 10.95 1.20 12.18
N PHE A 47 10.31 0.91 11.05
CA PHE A 47 9.58 1.87 10.24
C PHE A 47 8.54 1.17 9.37
N VAL A 48 7.60 1.93 8.84
CA VAL A 48 6.59 1.46 7.88
C VAL A 48 6.49 2.40 6.69
N ILE A 49 6.32 1.81 5.52
CA ILE A 49 5.96 2.48 4.29
C ILE A 49 4.74 1.72 3.76
N ALA A 50 3.59 2.36 3.72
CA ALA A 50 2.34 1.72 3.36
C ALA A 50 1.46 2.62 2.51
N LEU A 51 0.58 2.00 1.75
CA LEU A 51 -0.41 2.65 0.92
C LEU A 51 -1.77 2.03 1.22
N ALA A 52 -2.79 2.86 1.30
CA ALA A 52 -4.17 2.50 1.49
C ALA A 52 -5.03 3.21 0.44
N ASP A 53 -5.78 2.43 -0.33
CA ASP A 53 -6.74 2.88 -1.32
C ASP A 53 -8.13 2.79 -0.69
N GLY A 54 -8.73 3.94 -0.46
CA GLY A 54 -10.00 4.07 0.25
C GLY A 54 -11.20 3.87 -0.67
N MET A 55 -12.19 3.13 -0.17
CA MET A 55 -13.45 2.89 -0.88
C MET A 55 -14.64 3.24 -0.01
N GLY A 56 -15.72 3.69 -0.65
CA GLY A 56 -16.97 4.03 0.01
C GLY A 56 -17.64 5.25 -0.64
N GLY A 57 -18.93 5.47 -0.33
CA GLY A 57 -19.64 6.66 -0.80
C GLY A 57 -19.32 7.91 0.04
N HIS A 58 -19.50 9.11 -0.52
CA HIS A 58 -19.47 10.39 0.23
C HIS A 58 -18.23 10.64 1.10
N ASN A 59 -17.02 10.52 0.58
CA ASN A 59 -15.74 10.71 1.30
C ASN A 59 -15.44 9.64 2.38
N ALA A 60 -16.19 8.56 2.44
CA ALA A 60 -15.98 7.52 3.43
C ALA A 60 -14.67 6.76 3.22
N GLY A 61 -14.23 6.59 1.98
CA GLY A 61 -12.94 5.99 1.64
C GLY A 61 -11.75 6.81 2.15
N GLU A 62 -11.83 8.14 2.06
CA GLU A 62 -10.82 9.04 2.61
C GLU A 62 -10.62 8.86 4.12
N VAL A 63 -11.71 8.66 4.84
CA VAL A 63 -11.68 8.42 6.29
C VAL A 63 -11.08 7.04 6.57
N ALA A 64 -11.48 6.00 5.82
CA ALA A 64 -11.00 4.64 6.02
C ALA A 64 -9.49 4.53 5.80
N SER A 65 -8.97 5.04 4.68
CA SER A 65 -7.53 5.02 4.38
C SER A 65 -6.70 5.79 5.42
N SER A 66 -7.21 6.96 5.87
CA SER A 66 -6.57 7.75 6.91
C SER A 66 -6.53 7.06 8.26
N ASP A 67 -7.67 6.50 8.68
CA ASP A 67 -7.79 5.83 9.99
C ASP A 67 -6.91 4.58 10.06
N VAL A 68 -6.90 3.76 9.00
CA VAL A 68 -6.10 2.53 8.94
C VAL A 68 -4.61 2.86 9.02
N LEU A 69 -4.11 3.78 8.20
CA LEU A 69 -2.69 4.14 8.22
C LEU A 69 -2.27 4.86 9.50
N THR A 70 -3.15 5.69 10.06
CA THR A 70 -2.90 6.33 11.36
C THR A 70 -2.80 5.29 12.47
N ASN A 71 -3.74 4.35 12.51
CA ASN A 71 -3.73 3.28 13.52
C ASN A 71 -2.51 2.36 13.34
N LEU A 72 -2.16 1.99 12.10
CA LEU A 72 -0.97 1.18 11.80
C LEU A 72 0.31 1.85 12.32
N ARG A 73 0.46 3.15 12.07
CA ARG A 73 1.65 3.89 12.53
C ARG A 73 1.78 3.86 14.06
N PHE A 74 0.69 4.12 14.78
CA PHE A 74 0.71 4.07 16.25
C PHE A 74 0.94 2.65 16.76
N PHE A 75 0.24 1.67 16.21
CA PHE A 75 0.40 0.27 16.60
C PHE A 75 1.87 -0.20 16.47
N LEU A 76 2.49 0.04 15.31
CA LEU A 76 3.89 -0.33 15.10
C LEU A 76 4.85 0.44 16.02
N GLY A 77 4.54 1.70 16.32
CA GLY A 77 5.31 2.51 17.27
C GLY A 77 5.32 1.94 18.70
N ASP A 78 4.20 1.35 19.11
CA ASP A 78 3.98 0.83 20.46
C ASP A 78 4.36 -0.65 20.62
N LEU A 79 4.72 -1.36 19.55
CA LEU A 79 5.13 -2.77 19.63
C LEU A 79 6.32 -2.95 20.56
N PRO A 80 6.32 -4.02 21.39
CA PRO A 80 7.49 -4.39 22.17
C PRO A 80 8.74 -4.54 21.29
N PRO A 81 9.92 -4.22 21.75
CA PRO A 81 11.15 -4.54 21.01
C PRO A 81 11.42 -6.05 21.00
N ARG A 82 12.00 -6.55 19.93
CA ARG A 82 12.53 -7.92 19.80
C ARG A 82 11.49 -9.04 19.86
N LEU A 83 10.31 -8.83 19.33
CA LEU A 83 9.39 -9.93 19.05
C LEU A 83 10.04 -10.92 18.07
N SER A 84 9.79 -12.20 18.24
CA SER A 84 10.06 -13.19 17.20
C SER A 84 9.18 -12.96 15.98
N THR A 85 9.54 -13.54 14.84
CA THR A 85 8.70 -13.44 13.61
C THR A 85 7.29 -13.99 13.85
N GLY A 86 7.14 -15.07 14.62
CA GLY A 86 5.83 -15.63 14.95
C GLY A 86 4.97 -14.67 15.78
N GLU A 87 5.52 -14.15 16.88
CA GLU A 87 4.84 -13.16 17.73
C GLU A 87 4.48 -11.89 16.93
N PHE A 88 5.36 -11.45 16.02
CA PHE A 88 5.08 -10.30 15.19
C PHE A 88 3.90 -10.56 14.24
N TYR A 89 3.80 -11.75 13.62
CA TYR A 89 2.65 -12.13 12.79
C TYR A 89 1.36 -12.19 13.61
N GLU A 90 1.38 -12.80 14.78
CA GLU A 90 0.22 -12.86 15.68
C GLU A 90 -0.28 -11.45 16.06
N MET A 91 0.63 -10.56 16.44
CA MET A 91 0.30 -9.17 16.75
C MET A 91 -0.29 -8.41 15.56
N MET A 92 0.24 -8.62 14.36
CA MET A 92 -0.28 -7.98 13.14
C MET A 92 -1.66 -8.52 12.75
N GLU A 93 -1.92 -9.82 12.96
CA GLU A 93 -3.24 -10.39 12.74
C GLU A 93 -4.28 -9.87 13.74
N GLU A 94 -3.95 -9.81 15.03
CA GLU A 94 -4.81 -9.22 16.05
C GLU A 94 -5.09 -7.73 15.77
N TRP A 95 -4.07 -7.00 15.32
CA TRP A 95 -4.22 -5.61 14.89
C TRP A 95 -5.20 -5.50 13.72
N LEU A 96 -5.07 -6.35 12.70
CA LEU A 96 -5.96 -6.34 11.53
C LEU A 96 -7.42 -6.56 11.95
N GLN A 97 -7.70 -7.55 12.80
CA GLN A 97 -9.06 -7.81 13.27
C GLN A 97 -9.62 -6.62 14.06
N SER A 98 -8.82 -6.01 14.91
CA SER A 98 -9.21 -4.84 15.70
C SER A 98 -9.53 -3.63 14.81
N VAL A 99 -8.68 -3.32 13.83
CA VAL A 99 -8.89 -2.18 12.94
C VAL A 99 -10.07 -2.44 11.99
N ASN A 100 -10.24 -3.67 11.48
CA ASN A 100 -11.39 -4.05 10.67
C ASN A 100 -12.70 -3.84 11.44
N HIS A 101 -12.74 -4.25 12.71
CA HIS A 101 -13.90 -4.02 13.57
C HIS A 101 -14.15 -2.53 13.81
N MET A 102 -13.10 -1.74 14.04
CA MET A 102 -13.18 -0.29 14.24
C MET A 102 -13.79 0.40 13.01
N ILE A 103 -13.30 0.10 11.81
CA ILE A 103 -13.79 0.69 10.55
C ILE A 103 -15.26 0.28 10.33
N SER A 104 -15.60 -0.99 10.47
CA SER A 104 -16.95 -1.50 10.33
C SER A 104 -17.93 -0.86 11.32
N SER A 105 -17.50 -0.66 12.57
CA SER A 105 -18.32 -0.03 13.61
C SER A 105 -18.61 1.43 13.31
N LYS A 106 -17.66 2.20 12.77
CA LYS A 106 -17.88 3.59 12.33
C LYS A 106 -18.95 3.67 11.25
N GLY A 107 -18.90 2.75 10.26
CA GLY A 107 -19.92 2.65 9.22
C GLY A 107 -21.33 2.31 9.73
N HIS A 108 -21.44 1.51 10.79
CA HIS A 108 -22.73 1.20 11.41
C HIS A 108 -23.33 2.39 12.17
N VAL A 109 -22.51 3.22 12.79
CA VAL A 109 -22.96 4.38 13.58
C VAL A 109 -23.31 5.57 12.71
N ASN A 110 -22.59 5.76 11.61
CA ASN A 110 -22.82 6.88 10.69
C ASN A 110 -23.22 6.36 9.30
N PRO A 111 -24.49 6.56 8.88
CA PRO A 111 -24.97 6.11 7.57
C PRO A 111 -24.18 6.66 6.37
N GLU A 112 -23.59 7.86 6.49
CA GLU A 112 -22.75 8.46 5.43
C GLU A 112 -21.40 7.72 5.26
N MET A 113 -21.01 6.94 6.26
CA MET A 113 -19.81 6.10 6.27
C MET A 113 -20.16 4.60 6.09
N ALA A 114 -21.41 4.28 5.74
CA ALA A 114 -21.82 2.91 5.50
C ALA A 114 -20.94 2.27 4.43
N GLU A 115 -20.48 1.05 4.69
CA GLU A 115 -19.62 0.28 3.80
C GLU A 115 -18.26 0.92 3.49
N MET A 116 -17.80 1.89 4.31
CA MET A 116 -16.45 2.41 4.16
C MET A 116 -15.42 1.32 4.39
N GLY A 117 -14.38 1.33 3.58
CA GLY A 117 -13.28 0.37 3.67
C GLY A 117 -12.05 0.89 2.96
N THR A 118 -10.99 0.11 3.02
CA THR A 118 -9.74 0.44 2.33
C THR A 118 -8.92 -0.81 2.08
N THR A 119 -8.08 -0.77 1.05
CA THR A 119 -6.98 -1.70 0.89
C THR A 119 -5.84 -1.35 1.84
N LEU A 120 -4.86 -2.22 1.93
CA LEU A 120 -3.59 -1.94 2.60
C LEU A 120 -2.48 -2.75 1.94
N VAL A 121 -1.46 -2.08 1.43
CA VAL A 121 -0.20 -2.70 1.00
C VAL A 121 0.96 -1.98 1.65
N GLY A 122 2.01 -2.71 2.07
CA GLY A 122 3.11 -2.05 2.76
C GLY A 122 4.38 -2.87 2.90
N VAL A 123 5.43 -2.16 3.27
CA VAL A 123 6.72 -2.71 3.70
C VAL A 123 6.99 -2.23 5.12
N ILE A 124 7.28 -3.14 6.01
CA ILE A 124 7.63 -2.89 7.40
C ILE A 124 9.07 -3.34 7.63
N PHE A 125 9.85 -2.49 8.27
CA PHE A 125 11.12 -2.88 8.89
C PHE A 125 10.91 -2.96 10.39
N TYR A 126 11.22 -4.09 10.99
CA TYR A 126 11.09 -4.32 12.41
C TYR A 126 12.14 -5.32 12.87
N ASN A 127 12.91 -4.99 13.91
CA ASN A 127 13.90 -5.84 14.52
C ASN A 127 14.89 -6.46 13.50
N ASP A 128 15.50 -5.62 12.66
CA ASP A 128 16.44 -5.98 11.59
C ASP A 128 15.86 -6.86 10.48
N LYS A 129 14.52 -6.96 10.38
CA LYS A 129 13.82 -7.74 9.37
C LYS A 129 12.90 -6.88 8.52
N TYR A 130 12.78 -7.27 7.25
CA TYR A 130 11.82 -6.69 6.31
C TYR A 130 10.62 -7.62 6.13
N TYR A 131 9.44 -7.04 6.20
CA TYR A 131 8.17 -7.71 5.94
C TYR A 131 7.39 -6.94 4.90
N TRP A 132 6.75 -7.61 3.97
CA TRP A 132 5.68 -7.01 3.20
C TRP A 132 4.32 -7.52 3.69
N MET A 133 3.29 -6.71 3.48
CA MET A 133 1.91 -7.02 3.82
C MET A 133 0.97 -6.58 2.72
N ASN A 134 -0.16 -7.31 2.56
CA ASN A 134 -1.21 -7.00 1.60
C ASN A 134 -2.60 -7.40 2.09
N CYS A 135 -3.56 -6.49 1.97
CA CYS A 135 -4.99 -6.71 2.17
C CYS A 135 -5.73 -5.88 1.11
N GLY A 136 -6.12 -6.51 0.00
CA GLY A 136 -6.76 -5.83 -1.13
C GLY A 136 -6.08 -6.11 -2.46
N ASP A 137 -6.27 -5.24 -3.42
CA ASP A 137 -5.73 -5.31 -4.79
C ASP A 137 -4.70 -4.22 -5.11
N SER A 138 -4.37 -3.37 -4.15
CA SER A 138 -3.16 -2.55 -4.22
C SER A 138 -1.93 -3.44 -4.25
N ARG A 139 -0.91 -3.04 -4.99
CA ARG A 139 0.20 -3.95 -5.32
C ARG A 139 1.54 -3.51 -4.76
N LEU A 140 2.39 -4.49 -4.48
CA LEU A 140 3.82 -4.35 -4.27
C LEU A 140 4.56 -5.07 -5.38
N TYR A 141 5.41 -4.32 -6.09
CA TYR A 141 6.34 -4.86 -7.08
C TYR A 141 7.78 -4.77 -6.58
N ARG A 142 8.62 -5.68 -7.08
CA ARG A 142 10.08 -5.56 -7.05
C ARG A 142 10.63 -5.43 -8.46
N TYR A 143 11.44 -4.41 -8.70
CA TYR A 143 12.24 -4.27 -9.90
C TYR A 143 13.70 -4.57 -9.59
N ARG A 144 14.26 -5.58 -10.27
CA ARG A 144 15.64 -6.06 -10.15
C ARG A 144 16.08 -6.64 -11.49
N ASP A 145 17.34 -6.37 -11.92
CA ASP A 145 17.94 -6.95 -13.12
C ASP A 145 17.06 -6.79 -14.37
N ASN A 146 16.49 -5.60 -14.56
CA ASN A 146 15.56 -5.26 -15.65
C ASN A 146 14.26 -6.09 -15.67
N LYS A 147 13.88 -6.67 -14.56
CA LYS A 147 12.62 -7.42 -14.41
C LYS A 147 11.76 -6.83 -13.32
N LEU A 148 10.49 -6.63 -13.65
CA LEU A 148 9.44 -6.31 -12.68
C LEU A 148 8.77 -7.62 -12.25
N ALA A 149 8.60 -7.79 -10.95
CA ALA A 149 7.87 -8.91 -10.37
C ALA A 149 6.87 -8.39 -9.34
N GLN A 150 5.59 -8.70 -9.52
CA GLN A 150 4.58 -8.47 -8.49
C GLN A 150 4.82 -9.45 -7.34
N LEU A 151 4.96 -8.94 -6.12
CA LEU A 151 5.18 -9.75 -4.91
C LEU A 151 3.86 -10.11 -4.22
N THR A 152 2.86 -9.25 -4.32
CA THR A 152 1.51 -9.45 -3.77
C THR A 152 0.61 -10.20 -4.74
N THR A 153 -0.48 -10.77 -4.22
CA THR A 153 -1.57 -11.33 -5.03
C THR A 153 -2.82 -10.48 -4.80
N ASP A 154 -3.45 -10.02 -5.87
CA ASP A 154 -4.65 -9.18 -5.78
C ASP A 154 -5.81 -9.97 -5.15
N HIS A 155 -6.40 -9.46 -4.10
CA HIS A 155 -7.60 -10.02 -3.49
C HIS A 155 -8.85 -9.54 -4.25
N SER A 156 -8.94 -9.92 -5.52
CA SER A 156 -10.04 -9.56 -6.42
C SER A 156 -10.61 -10.79 -7.14
N LEU A 157 -11.84 -10.67 -7.68
CA LEU A 157 -12.46 -11.73 -8.46
C LEU A 157 -11.74 -11.86 -9.81
N ILE A 158 -11.05 -12.97 -10.01
CA ILE A 158 -10.52 -13.35 -11.32
C ILE A 158 -11.69 -13.89 -12.16
N ASN A 159 -11.91 -13.33 -13.35
CA ASN A 159 -12.96 -13.78 -14.24
C ASN A 159 -12.74 -15.25 -14.64
N LYS A 160 -13.68 -16.15 -14.29
CA LYS A 160 -13.61 -17.61 -14.45
C LYS A 160 -13.34 -18.11 -15.87
N ASN A 161 -13.35 -17.22 -16.88
CA ASN A 161 -13.19 -17.58 -18.27
C ASN A 161 -11.76 -17.41 -18.82
N GLY A 162 -10.75 -17.26 -17.95
CA GLY A 162 -9.34 -17.25 -18.36
C GLY A 162 -8.90 -15.99 -19.13
N VAL A 163 -9.79 -15.04 -19.38
CA VAL A 163 -9.44 -13.73 -19.89
C VAL A 163 -9.06 -12.90 -18.66
N LYS A 164 -7.78 -12.55 -18.53
CA LYS A 164 -7.26 -11.59 -17.53
C LYS A 164 -7.84 -10.20 -17.80
N LYS A 165 -9.13 -10.01 -17.57
CA LYS A 165 -9.70 -8.70 -17.31
C LYS A 165 -9.56 -8.48 -15.81
N HIS A 166 -8.84 -7.44 -15.42
CA HIS A 166 -8.86 -6.96 -14.04
C HIS A 166 -10.33 -6.87 -13.60
N SER A 167 -10.65 -7.55 -12.51
CA SER A 167 -11.97 -7.42 -11.91
C SER A 167 -11.82 -6.42 -10.78
N ASN A 168 -12.44 -5.25 -10.91
CA ASN A 168 -12.49 -4.22 -9.86
C ASN A 168 -13.37 -4.64 -8.67
N ILE A 169 -13.72 -5.95 -8.57
CA ILE A 169 -14.48 -6.47 -7.43
C ILE A 169 -13.47 -7.02 -6.43
N ILE A 170 -13.21 -6.25 -5.40
CA ILE A 170 -12.35 -6.63 -4.27
C ILE A 170 -13.08 -7.70 -3.44
N THR A 171 -12.34 -8.76 -3.08
CA THR A 171 -12.87 -9.88 -2.26
C THR A 171 -12.40 -9.84 -0.81
N ASN A 172 -11.42 -8.99 -0.50
CA ASN A 172 -10.85 -8.79 0.84
C ASN A 172 -10.33 -7.37 0.99
N CYS A 173 -10.70 -6.71 2.09
CA CYS A 173 -10.32 -5.34 2.43
C CYS A 173 -10.49 -5.12 3.93
N ILE A 174 -10.08 -3.99 4.44
CA ILE A 174 -10.34 -3.54 5.81
C ILE A 174 -11.63 -2.71 5.82
N GLY A 175 -12.64 -3.12 6.55
CA GLY A 175 -13.98 -2.55 6.44
C GLY A 175 -14.72 -3.05 5.19
N GLY A 176 -15.45 -2.16 4.50
CA GLY A 176 -16.07 -2.46 3.20
C GLY A 176 -17.03 -3.67 3.21
N GLY A 177 -17.65 -3.98 4.35
CA GLY A 177 -18.49 -5.16 4.51
C GLY A 177 -17.73 -6.49 4.68
N CYS A 178 -16.40 -6.49 4.66
CA CYS A 178 -15.58 -7.68 4.91
C CYS A 178 -15.61 -8.04 6.39
N LYS A 179 -16.33 -9.15 6.72
CA LYS A 179 -16.45 -9.61 8.11
C LYS A 179 -15.18 -10.27 8.64
N ASN A 180 -14.45 -10.95 7.76
CA ASN A 180 -13.25 -11.72 8.08
C ASN A 180 -12.13 -11.25 7.16
N SER A 181 -11.62 -10.05 7.39
CA SER A 181 -10.44 -9.56 6.67
C SER A 181 -9.23 -10.40 7.01
N TYR A 182 -8.39 -10.67 6.03
CA TYR A 182 -7.12 -11.34 6.20
C TYR A 182 -6.01 -10.53 5.53
N MET A 183 -4.79 -10.76 5.96
CA MET A 183 -3.62 -10.08 5.42
C MET A 183 -2.57 -11.11 5.03
N ASP A 184 -2.17 -11.07 3.77
CA ASP A 184 -0.95 -11.77 3.36
C ASP A 184 0.24 -11.00 3.94
N MET A 185 1.12 -11.73 4.60
CA MET A 185 2.33 -11.16 5.20
C MET A 185 3.49 -12.11 5.06
N PHE A 186 4.65 -11.59 4.65
CA PHE A 186 5.84 -12.40 4.40
C PHE A 186 7.12 -11.69 4.83
N GLU A 187 7.98 -12.40 5.58
CA GLU A 187 9.34 -11.93 5.88
C GLU A 187 10.26 -12.21 4.67
N PHE A 188 10.91 -11.14 4.14
CA PHE A 188 11.72 -11.23 2.93
C PHE A 188 13.12 -10.61 3.08
N THR A 189 13.61 -10.54 4.31
CA THR A 189 14.90 -9.91 4.66
C THR A 189 16.06 -10.42 3.80
N ASN A 190 16.13 -11.72 3.57
CA ASN A 190 17.19 -12.35 2.80
C ASN A 190 17.09 -12.10 1.28
N ASP A 191 15.93 -11.61 0.83
CA ASP A 191 15.69 -11.29 -0.57
C ASP A 191 15.94 -9.81 -0.90
N VAL A 192 16.23 -8.97 0.10
CA VAL A 192 16.50 -7.54 -0.11
C VAL A 192 17.98 -7.36 -0.49
N LEU A 193 18.22 -6.83 -1.68
CA LEU A 193 19.55 -6.58 -2.22
C LEU A 193 19.76 -5.10 -2.54
N SER A 194 21.02 -4.66 -2.46
CA SER A 194 21.40 -3.33 -2.94
C SER A 194 21.11 -3.23 -4.45
N GLY A 195 20.46 -2.15 -4.86
CA GLY A 195 19.99 -1.91 -6.23
C GLY A 195 18.53 -2.26 -6.46
N ASP A 196 17.88 -2.96 -5.54
CA ASP A 196 16.44 -3.23 -5.65
C ASP A 196 15.63 -1.95 -5.61
N GLN A 197 14.54 -1.96 -6.39
CA GLN A 197 13.48 -0.98 -6.28
C GLN A 197 12.17 -1.72 -5.92
N TYR A 198 11.52 -1.26 -4.87
CA TYR A 198 10.18 -1.72 -4.50
C TYR A 198 9.19 -0.61 -4.81
N ILE A 199 8.07 -0.98 -5.46
CA ILE A 199 7.05 -0.04 -5.92
C ILE A 199 5.72 -0.49 -5.31
N LEU A 200 5.17 0.33 -4.41
CA LEU A 200 3.81 0.19 -3.91
C LEU A 200 2.90 1.09 -4.75
N CYS A 201 1.73 0.60 -5.13
CA CYS A 201 0.76 1.41 -5.85
C CYS A 201 -0.68 1.02 -5.55
N SER A 202 -1.60 1.98 -5.65
CA SER A 202 -3.03 1.72 -5.81
C SER A 202 -3.34 1.24 -7.24
N ASP A 203 -4.55 0.73 -7.45
CA ASP A 203 -5.00 0.23 -8.76
C ASP A 203 -4.99 1.32 -9.85
N GLY A 204 -5.13 2.59 -9.47
CA GLY A 204 -5.04 3.72 -10.40
C GLY A 204 -3.71 3.83 -11.17
N LEU A 205 -2.64 3.12 -10.75
CA LEU A 205 -1.44 2.98 -11.54
C LEU A 205 -1.58 1.84 -12.54
N ASN A 206 -1.80 0.62 -12.06
CA ASN A 206 -1.75 -0.61 -12.88
C ASN A 206 -2.98 -0.81 -13.77
N ASP A 207 -4.06 -0.11 -13.53
CA ASP A 207 -5.22 -0.05 -14.43
C ASP A 207 -4.98 0.89 -15.61
N MET A 208 -4.11 1.88 -15.44
CA MET A 208 -3.81 2.88 -16.47
C MET A 208 -2.60 2.52 -17.33
N ILE A 209 -1.55 1.97 -16.74
CA ILE A 209 -0.31 1.62 -17.44
C ILE A 209 0.06 0.15 -17.19
N SER A 210 0.62 -0.51 -18.21
CA SER A 210 0.98 -1.92 -18.12
C SER A 210 2.21 -2.18 -17.23
N ASP A 211 2.39 -3.43 -16.79
CA ASP A 211 3.58 -3.84 -16.05
C ASP A 211 4.88 -3.58 -16.85
N GLU A 212 4.85 -3.69 -18.19
CA GLU A 212 5.99 -3.35 -19.06
C GLU A 212 6.32 -1.86 -18.98
N GLU A 213 5.30 -1.00 -18.93
CA GLU A 213 5.51 0.44 -18.79
C GLU A 213 6.01 0.81 -17.40
N ILE A 214 5.48 0.19 -16.34
CA ILE A 214 6.00 0.35 -14.97
C ILE A 214 7.48 -0.07 -14.92
N ALA A 215 7.84 -1.20 -15.55
CA ALA A 215 9.21 -1.68 -15.62
C ALA A 215 10.13 -0.68 -16.37
N ARG A 216 9.64 -0.10 -17.47
CA ARG A 216 10.37 0.91 -18.24
C ARG A 216 10.65 2.16 -17.41
N LEU A 217 9.65 2.65 -16.68
CA LEU A 217 9.79 3.80 -15.79
C LEU A 217 10.78 3.50 -14.65
N ALA A 218 10.69 2.31 -14.04
CA ALA A 218 11.62 1.87 -13.01
C ALA A 218 13.08 1.80 -13.54
N ALA A 219 13.29 1.28 -14.77
CA ALA A 219 14.58 1.24 -15.43
C ALA A 219 15.21 2.63 -15.63
N GLN A 220 14.38 3.64 -15.83
CA GLN A 220 14.79 5.05 -15.98
C GLN A 220 15.01 5.76 -14.64
N GLY A 221 14.76 5.09 -13.51
CA GLY A 221 14.84 5.68 -12.18
C GLY A 221 13.71 6.69 -11.91
N ALA A 222 12.53 6.48 -12.49
CA ALA A 222 11.41 7.37 -12.31
C ALA A 222 11.00 7.46 -10.83
N SER A 223 10.70 8.66 -10.39
CA SER A 223 10.13 8.92 -9.06
C SER A 223 8.65 8.50 -9.00
N ALA A 224 8.10 8.37 -7.79
CA ALA A 224 6.68 8.11 -7.60
C ALA A 224 5.79 9.14 -8.33
N ASN A 225 6.17 10.43 -8.32
CA ASN A 225 5.42 11.45 -9.02
C ASN A 225 5.39 11.24 -10.54
N GLN A 226 6.51 10.87 -11.15
CA GLN A 226 6.57 10.59 -12.58
C GLN A 226 5.74 9.37 -12.97
N MET A 227 5.65 8.35 -12.11
CA MET A 227 4.75 7.21 -12.31
C MET A 227 3.28 7.63 -12.22
N CYS A 228 2.91 8.46 -11.24
CA CYS A 228 1.56 9.02 -11.16
C CYS A 228 1.21 9.87 -12.40
N GLU A 229 2.13 10.71 -12.87
CA GLU A 229 1.94 11.53 -14.09
C GLU A 229 1.70 10.64 -15.32
N ALA A 230 2.46 9.56 -15.49
CA ALA A 230 2.26 8.62 -16.59
C ALA A 230 0.86 7.97 -16.56
N ALA A 231 0.36 7.59 -15.38
CA ALA A 231 -1.00 7.05 -15.23
C ALA A 231 -2.07 8.11 -15.54
N ILE A 232 -1.86 9.35 -15.11
CA ILE A 232 -2.77 10.48 -15.38
C ILE A 232 -2.82 10.80 -16.88
N GLU A 233 -1.68 10.80 -17.57
CA GLU A 233 -1.58 10.99 -19.02
C GLU A 233 -2.26 9.84 -19.80
N ALA A 234 -2.23 8.61 -19.25
CA ALA A 234 -2.91 7.44 -19.83
C ALA A 234 -4.44 7.43 -19.60
N GLY A 235 -4.97 8.39 -18.83
CA GLY A 235 -6.42 8.53 -18.61
C GLY A 235 -6.76 9.05 -17.22
N GLY A 236 -6.08 8.57 -16.16
CA GLY A 236 -6.26 9.03 -14.79
C GLY A 236 -7.70 8.85 -14.30
N TYR A 237 -8.32 7.71 -14.55
CA TYR A 237 -9.73 7.49 -14.21
C TYR A 237 -9.99 7.34 -12.72
N ASP A 238 -8.96 6.97 -11.95
CA ASP A 238 -9.05 6.86 -10.50
C ASP A 238 -7.99 7.70 -9.79
N ASN A 239 -8.05 7.74 -8.46
CA ASN A 239 -6.95 8.19 -7.65
C ASN A 239 -5.72 7.34 -7.94
N VAL A 240 -4.55 7.94 -7.97
CA VAL A 240 -3.31 7.23 -8.22
C VAL A 240 -2.27 7.59 -7.17
N SER A 241 -1.84 6.58 -6.45
CA SER A 241 -0.83 6.71 -5.41
C SER A 241 0.30 5.71 -5.64
N VAL A 242 1.52 6.20 -5.50
CA VAL A 242 2.74 5.41 -5.71
C VAL A 242 3.76 5.72 -4.62
N CYS A 243 4.48 4.69 -4.21
CA CYS A 243 5.67 4.84 -3.40
C CYS A 243 6.81 4.02 -4.01
N VAL A 244 7.96 4.65 -4.26
CA VAL A 244 9.16 4.00 -4.79
C VAL A 244 10.23 3.98 -3.70
N ILE A 245 10.71 2.79 -3.37
CA ILE A 245 11.75 2.52 -2.36
C ILE A 245 12.96 1.96 -3.08
N ILE A 246 14.11 2.61 -2.98
CA ILE A 246 15.37 2.16 -3.56
C ILE A 246 16.35 1.79 -2.45
N VAL A 247 16.85 0.57 -2.48
CA VAL A 247 17.85 0.06 -1.54
C VAL A 247 19.26 0.31 -2.09
N LYS A 248 20.13 0.95 -1.31
CA LYS A 248 21.52 1.28 -1.69
C LYS A 248 22.54 0.67 -0.72
#